data_05ade1523fc6927437ec6954986a32d5
#
_entry.id   05ade1523fc6927437ec6954986a32d5
#
_cell.length_a   1.000
_cell.length_b   1.000
_cell.length_c   1.000
_cell.angle_alpha   90.00
_cell.angle_beta   90.00
_cell.angle_gamma   90.00
#
_symmetry.space_group_name_H-M   'P 1'
#
loop_
_entity.id
_entity.type
_entity.pdbx_description
1 polymer ?
#
loop_
_entity_poly.entity_id
_entity_poly.type
_entity_poly.pdbx_seq_one_letter_code
_entity_poly.pdbx_strand_id
1 'polypeptide(L)' 'VARKENIEVTEADLDAEYGKMAEAYKMDVDKVKEAVPAESLTEDVKVEKALNLVKDKAVIK' A
#
# COMPACT_ATOMS: atom_id res chain seq x y z
N VAL A 1 -10.84 -18.03 -15.04
CA VAL A 1 -10.81 -17.68 -14.80
C VAL A 1 -10.49 -17.05 -13.83
N ALA A 2 -10.17 -16.94 -13.49
CA ALA A 2 -9.85 -16.44 -12.68
C ALA A 2 -9.45 -15.39 -12.50
N ARG A 3 -9.28 -14.83 -12.45
CA ARG A 3 -8.92 -14.01 -12.35
C ARG A 3 -8.95 -13.45 -11.72
N LYS A 4 -8.54 -12.91 -11.51
CA LYS A 4 -8.62 -12.35 -11.06
C LYS A 4 -8.38 -11.52 -10.28
N GLU A 5 -8.54 -10.93 -9.76
CA GLU A 5 -8.17 -10.12 -8.96
C GLU A 5 -7.10 -10.52 -8.18
N ASN A 6 -5.99 -10.69 -8.56
CA ASN A 6 -4.89 -11.00 -7.85
C ASN A 6 -4.18 -9.81 -7.49
N ILE A 7 -4.32 -9.18 -6.45
CA ILE A 7 -3.61 -7.99 -6.04
C ILE A 7 -2.27 -8.38 -5.48
N GLU A 8 -1.22 -7.96 -6.12
CA GLU A 8 0.11 -8.30 -5.69
C GLU A 8 0.83 -7.09 -5.16
N VAL A 9 1.60 -7.25 -4.12
CA VAL A 9 2.36 -6.16 -3.54
C VAL A 9 3.83 -6.47 -3.72
N THR A 10 4.55 -5.58 -4.36
CA THR A 10 5.97 -5.79 -4.60
C THR A 10 6.79 -4.91 -3.68
N GLU A 11 8.10 -5.11 -3.70
CA GLU A 11 8.97 -4.31 -2.87
C GLU A 11 8.87 -2.83 -3.26
N ALA A 12 8.72 -2.57 -4.53
CA ALA A 12 8.60 -1.20 -4.98
C ALA A 12 7.38 -0.54 -4.34
N ASP A 13 6.30 -1.30 -4.25
CA ASP A 13 5.11 -0.77 -3.61
C ASP A 13 5.36 -0.47 -2.15
N LEU A 14 6.05 -1.38 -1.48
CA LEU A 14 6.35 -1.17 -0.06
C LEU A 14 7.25 0.04 0.12
N ASP A 15 8.26 0.15 -0.73
CA ASP A 15 9.16 1.28 -0.64
C ASP A 15 8.41 2.60 -0.80
N ALA A 16 7.51 2.65 -1.75
CA ALA A 16 6.74 3.86 -1.97
C ALA A 16 5.92 4.19 -0.73
N GLU A 17 5.32 3.18 -0.12
CA GLU A 17 4.52 3.42 1.06
C GLU A 17 5.39 3.89 2.23
N TYR A 18 6.54 3.25 2.39
CA TYR A 18 7.44 3.66 3.45
C TYR A 18 7.88 5.12 3.25
N GLY A 19 8.15 5.48 2.00
CA GLY A 19 8.54 6.84 1.70
C GLY A 19 7.46 7.83 2.05
N LYS A 20 6.22 7.49 1.70
CA LYS A 20 5.12 8.36 2.00
C LYS A 20 4.95 8.52 3.51
N MET A 21 5.04 7.42 4.23
CA MET A 21 4.88 7.48 5.67
C MET A 21 6.03 8.27 6.30
N ALA A 22 7.22 8.08 5.79
CA ALA A 22 8.37 8.79 6.32
C ALA A 22 8.17 10.28 6.19
N GLU A 23 7.66 10.70 5.06
CA GLU A 23 7.40 12.09 4.85
C GLU A 23 6.27 12.60 5.74
N ALA A 24 5.20 11.83 5.82
CA ALA A 24 4.04 12.23 6.60
C ALA A 24 4.39 12.39 8.06
N TYR A 25 5.20 11.46 8.57
CA TYR A 25 5.56 11.49 9.97
C TYR A 25 6.88 12.22 10.20
N LYS A 26 7.52 12.67 9.15
CA LYS A 26 8.80 13.34 9.26
C LYS A 26 9.82 12.46 9.94
N MET A 27 9.88 11.21 9.51
CA MET A 27 10.82 10.26 10.05
C MET A 27 11.63 9.69 8.91
N ASP A 28 12.68 8.98 9.26
CA ASP A 28 13.48 8.32 8.25
C ASP A 28 12.77 7.06 7.80
N VAL A 29 12.95 6.70 6.56
CA VAL A 29 12.34 5.47 6.04
C VAL A 29 12.76 4.28 6.88
N ASP A 30 14.03 4.27 7.31
CA ASP A 30 14.50 3.17 8.14
C ASP A 30 13.69 3.08 9.41
N LYS A 31 13.39 4.22 10.00
CA LYS A 31 12.60 4.24 11.22
C LYS A 31 11.21 3.73 10.96
N VAL A 32 10.64 4.13 9.85
CA VAL A 32 9.31 3.68 9.50
C VAL A 32 9.30 2.17 9.34
N LYS A 33 10.34 1.64 8.71
CA LYS A 33 10.41 0.21 8.49
C LYS A 33 10.46 -0.54 9.82
N GLU A 34 11.14 0.05 10.79
CA GLU A 34 11.21 -0.59 12.09
C GLU A 34 9.87 -0.52 12.80
N ALA A 35 9.19 0.59 12.67
CA ALA A 35 7.92 0.76 13.34
C ALA A 35 6.82 -0.06 12.66
N VAL A 36 6.88 -0.16 11.36
CA VAL A 36 5.84 -0.87 10.63
C VAL A 36 6.46 -2.04 9.88
N PRO A 37 6.18 -3.27 10.29
CA PRO A 37 6.74 -4.41 9.60
C PRO A 37 6.18 -4.53 8.18
N ALA A 38 6.96 -5.12 7.32
CA ALA A 38 6.56 -5.25 5.93
C ALA A 38 5.25 -6.03 5.81
N GLU A 39 5.08 -7.00 6.71
CA GLU A 39 3.86 -7.80 6.66
C GLU A 39 2.64 -6.94 6.85
N SER A 40 2.67 -6.08 7.84
CA SER A 40 1.54 -5.21 8.10
C SER A 40 1.34 -4.25 6.94
N LEU A 41 2.43 -3.71 6.46
CA LEU A 41 2.34 -2.76 5.36
C LEU A 41 1.81 -3.44 4.11
N THR A 42 2.19 -4.68 3.89
CA THR A 42 1.71 -5.40 2.74
C THR A 42 0.19 -5.49 2.77
N GLU A 43 -0.37 -5.79 3.92
CA GLU A 43 -1.81 -5.88 4.03
C GLU A 43 -2.45 -4.53 3.78
N ASP A 44 -1.85 -3.49 4.32
CA ASP A 44 -2.36 -2.16 4.10
C ASP A 44 -2.38 -1.81 2.63
N VAL A 45 -1.29 -2.12 1.94
CA VAL A 45 -1.20 -1.81 0.53
C VAL A 45 -2.23 -2.62 -0.24
N LYS A 46 -2.44 -3.85 0.15
CA LYS A 46 -3.44 -4.67 -0.51
C LYS A 46 -4.82 -4.05 -0.39
N VAL A 47 -5.15 -3.60 0.79
CA VAL A 47 -6.45 -2.98 1.01
C VAL A 47 -6.56 -1.70 0.20
N GLU A 48 -5.50 -0.94 0.17
CA GLU A 48 -5.51 0.28 -0.59
C GLU A 48 -5.75 0.02 -2.06
N LYS A 49 -5.06 -0.97 -2.60
CA LYS A 49 -5.22 -1.29 -4.00
C LYS A 49 -6.64 -1.76 -4.29
N ALA A 50 -7.18 -2.55 -3.40
CA ALA A 50 -8.54 -3.03 -3.58
C ALA A 50 -9.53 -1.86 -3.54
N LEU A 51 -9.30 -0.93 -2.64
CA LEU A 51 -10.16 0.24 -2.56
C LEU A 51 -10.05 1.08 -3.81
N ASN A 52 -8.86 1.23 -4.31
CA ASN A 52 -8.66 2.00 -5.52
C ASN A 52 -9.43 1.40 -6.69
N LEU A 53 -9.43 0.09 -6.76
CA LEU A 53 -10.17 -0.55 -7.82
C LEU A 53 -11.65 -0.22 -7.72
N VAL A 54 -12.18 -0.31 -6.53
CA VAL A 54 -13.59 -0.04 -6.33
C VAL A 54 -13.88 1.42 -6.61
N LYS A 55 -13.00 2.30 -6.17
CA LYS A 55 -13.19 3.68 -6.38
C LYS A 55 -13.28 4.00 -7.83
N ASP A 56 -12.45 3.40 -8.60
CA ASP A 56 -12.43 3.64 -10.00
C ASP A 56 -13.79 3.40 -10.58
N LYS A 57 -14.49 2.40 -10.13
CA LYS A 57 -15.73 2.16 -10.65
C LYS A 57 -16.78 2.99 -10.04
N ALA A 58 -16.67 3.31 -8.86
CA ALA A 58 -17.68 4.00 -8.17
C ALA A 58 -17.83 5.38 -8.54
N VAL A 59 -17.27 5.92 -9.26
CA VAL A 59 -17.31 7.15 -9.58
C VAL A 59 -18.44 7.73 -9.66
N ILE A 60 -19.05 8.10 -9.50
CA ILE A 60 -20.10 8.66 -9.64
C ILE A 60 -20.30 9.74 -9.48
N LYS A 61 -20.38 10.29 -9.65
CA LYS A 61 -20.81 11.28 -9.65
C LYS A 61 -20.77 11.79 -9.65
#